data_14e254f246d614af5ec754d28e15f9f3
#
_entry.id   14e254f246d614af5ec754d28e15f9f3
#
_cell.length_a   1.000
_cell.length_b   1.000
_cell.length_c   1.000
_cell.angle_alpha   90.00
_cell.angle_beta   90.00
_cell.angle_gamma   90.00
#
_symmetry.space_group_name_H-M   'P 1'
#
loop_
_entity.id
_entity.type
_entity.pdbx_description
1 polymer ?
#
loop_
_entity_poly.entity_id
_entity_poly.type
_entity_poly.pdbx_seq_one_letter_code
_entity_poly.pdbx_strand_id
1 'polypeptide(L)'
;MKRFISSVVFALTILTTTASFAQSPSPAASNEATPASSASDTVDVQHVIDAYREAVLTHDGSRLAHLFLPQNLWLNVLSDEAYARAKAKSPDAVKIRVGSCTDFAKLVSTSKASFNPTHTHLQEKSDGTIASVYFDFIFLADGKEQNRGSETWVLVKGTDGWRIAAITYSSNSHT
;
A
#
# COMPACT_ATOMS: atom_id res chain seq x y z
N MET A 1 63.50 18.20 10.62
CA MET A 1 63.80 19.62 10.96
C MET A 1 62.57 20.22 11.60
N LYS A 2 62.64 20.40 12.93
CA LYS A 2 62.43 21.63 13.72
C LYS A 2 61.10 22.36 13.42
N ARG A 3 60.11 22.18 14.35
CA ARG A 3 59.68 23.14 15.40
C ARG A 3 58.83 24.30 14.86
N PHE A 4 57.60 24.57 15.39
CA PHE A 4 57.43 25.43 16.57
C PHE A 4 56.04 25.24 17.18
N ILE A 5 56.04 25.09 18.51
CA ILE A 5 54.92 25.17 19.44
C ILE A 5 54.66 26.65 19.70
N SER A 6 53.43 27.10 19.69
CA SER A 6 53.07 28.37 20.31
C SER A 6 51.79 28.20 21.11
N SER A 7 51.94 28.09 22.43
CA SER A 7 50.86 28.16 23.42
C SER A 7 50.41 29.60 23.57
N VAL A 8 49.13 29.87 23.41
CA VAL A 8 48.52 31.12 23.89
C VAL A 8 47.51 30.75 24.96
N VAL A 9 47.83 31.10 26.17
CA VAL A 9 46.96 31.06 27.35
C VAL A 9 46.04 32.27 27.28
N PHE A 10 44.74 32.08 27.20
CA PHE A 10 43.77 33.15 27.37
C PHE A 10 42.99 32.93 28.66
N ALA A 11 43.13 33.91 29.56
CA ALA A 11 42.45 33.94 30.84
C ALA A 11 40.93 34.09 30.67
N LEU A 12 40.19 33.18 31.27
CA LEU A 12 38.73 33.16 31.26
C LEU A 12 38.21 33.98 32.45
N THR A 13 37.67 35.16 32.16
CA THR A 13 36.90 35.95 33.12
C THR A 13 35.44 35.45 33.07
N ILE A 14 34.99 34.82 34.15
CA ILE A 14 33.60 34.35 34.27
C ILE A 14 32.75 35.53 34.72
N LEU A 15 31.94 36.05 33.83
CA LEU A 15 30.84 36.98 34.16
C LEU A 15 29.56 36.12 34.30
N THR A 16 29.09 35.94 35.53
CA THR A 16 27.82 35.28 35.81
C THR A 16 26.66 36.25 35.55
N THR A 17 26.05 36.21 34.39
CA THR A 17 24.77 36.84 34.16
C THR A 17 23.66 35.80 34.41
N THR A 18 22.89 36.04 35.48
CA THR A 18 21.63 35.30 35.73
C THR A 18 20.58 35.71 34.68
N ALA A 19 20.46 34.93 33.63
CA ALA A 19 19.36 35.09 32.70
C ALA A 19 18.09 34.42 33.28
N SER A 20 17.13 35.25 33.70
CA SER A 20 15.77 34.79 33.96
C SER A 20 15.17 34.29 32.66
N PHE A 21 15.03 32.98 32.52
CA PHE A 21 14.21 32.37 31.42
C PHE A 21 12.74 32.66 31.70
N ALA A 22 12.18 33.67 31.04
CA ALA A 22 10.75 33.76 30.87
C ALA A 22 10.33 32.56 30.06
N GLN A 23 9.55 31.63 30.65
CA GLN A 23 8.87 30.57 29.93
C GLN A 23 7.90 31.20 28.95
N SER A 24 8.26 31.17 27.67
CA SER A 24 7.29 31.39 26.60
C SER A 24 6.18 30.33 26.71
N PRO A 25 4.90 30.69 26.62
CA PRO A 25 3.85 29.70 26.58
C PRO A 25 4.08 28.81 25.36
N SER A 26 4.16 27.49 25.61
CA SER A 26 4.16 26.47 24.57
C SER A 26 2.98 26.73 23.63
N PRO A 27 3.17 26.80 22.32
CA PRO A 27 2.04 26.87 21.43
C PRO A 27 1.18 25.64 21.68
N ALA A 28 -0.08 25.85 22.06
CA ALA A 28 -1.08 24.81 22.14
C ALA A 28 -1.01 24.02 20.81
N ALA A 29 -0.77 22.73 20.90
CA ALA A 29 -0.87 21.85 19.76
C ALA A 29 -2.28 22.04 19.20
N SER A 30 -2.40 22.76 18.10
CA SER A 30 -3.59 22.77 17.30
C SER A 30 -3.78 21.32 16.84
N ASN A 31 -4.74 20.62 17.42
CA ASN A 31 -5.31 19.42 16.83
C ASN A 31 -5.95 19.86 15.51
N GLU A 32 -5.15 20.02 14.47
CA GLU A 32 -5.68 20.00 13.12
C GLU A 32 -6.24 18.59 12.94
N ALA A 33 -7.57 18.52 13.08
CA ALA A 33 -8.32 17.32 12.76
C ALA A 33 -7.97 16.96 11.30
N THR A 34 -7.34 15.81 11.09
CA THR A 34 -7.22 15.20 9.77
C THR A 34 -8.61 15.28 9.13
N PRO A 35 -8.76 15.84 7.92
CA PRO A 35 -10.06 15.95 7.30
C PRO A 35 -10.69 14.56 7.25
N ALA A 36 -11.85 14.41 7.87
CA ALA A 36 -12.61 13.16 7.83
C ALA A 36 -12.98 12.91 6.38
N SER A 37 -12.77 11.67 5.91
CA SER A 37 -13.26 11.23 4.60
C SER A 37 -14.71 11.67 4.42
N SER A 38 -15.02 12.35 3.32
CA SER A 38 -16.39 12.65 3.02
C SER A 38 -17.16 11.37 2.67
N ALA A 39 -18.45 11.31 2.95
CA ALA A 39 -19.27 10.16 2.56
C ALA A 39 -19.23 9.91 1.04
N SER A 40 -19.02 10.95 0.23
CA SER A 40 -18.87 10.83 -1.22
C SER A 40 -17.55 10.14 -1.62
N ASP A 41 -16.44 10.39 -0.93
CA ASP A 41 -15.15 9.77 -1.24
C ASP A 41 -15.17 8.27 -0.94
N THR A 42 -15.82 7.85 0.15
CA THR A 42 -16.03 6.43 0.47
C THR A 42 -16.87 5.73 -0.61
N VAL A 43 -17.94 6.36 -1.09
CA VAL A 43 -18.75 5.83 -2.19
C VAL A 43 -17.93 5.70 -3.47
N ASP A 44 -17.08 6.68 -3.80
CA ASP A 44 -16.25 6.67 -5.01
C ASP A 44 -15.18 5.57 -4.95
N VAL A 45 -14.54 5.34 -3.80
CA VAL A 45 -13.56 4.25 -3.61
C VAL A 45 -14.25 2.89 -3.69
N GLN A 46 -15.43 2.74 -3.08
CA GLN A 46 -16.21 1.51 -3.18
C GLN A 46 -16.57 1.19 -4.64
N HIS A 47 -16.90 2.20 -5.46
CA HIS A 47 -17.16 2.00 -6.88
C HIS A 47 -15.94 1.42 -7.63
N VAL A 48 -14.70 1.78 -7.25
CA VAL A 48 -13.50 1.17 -7.85
C VAL A 48 -13.38 -0.30 -7.48
N ILE A 49 -13.67 -0.65 -6.23
CA ILE A 49 -13.65 -2.05 -5.75
C ILE A 49 -14.69 -2.89 -6.48
N ASP A 50 -15.91 -2.37 -6.61
CA ASP A 50 -17.01 -3.04 -7.32
C ASP A 50 -16.71 -3.18 -8.81
N ALA A 51 -16.15 -2.13 -9.43
CA ALA A 51 -15.73 -2.15 -10.83
C ALA A 51 -14.62 -3.18 -11.11
N TYR A 52 -13.66 -3.31 -10.18
CA TYR A 52 -12.64 -4.34 -10.26
C TYR A 52 -13.26 -5.74 -10.24
N ARG A 53 -14.11 -5.99 -9.24
CA ARG A 53 -14.80 -7.28 -9.12
C ARG A 53 -15.62 -7.61 -10.37
N GLU A 54 -16.40 -6.66 -10.85
CA GLU A 54 -17.23 -6.84 -12.04
C GLU A 54 -16.37 -7.10 -13.30
N ALA A 55 -15.29 -6.33 -13.50
CA ALA A 55 -14.39 -6.53 -14.62
C ALA A 55 -13.76 -7.94 -14.62
N VAL A 56 -13.42 -8.48 -13.45
CA VAL A 56 -12.91 -9.85 -13.32
C VAL A 56 -14.02 -10.88 -13.62
N LEU A 57 -15.21 -10.71 -13.07
CA LEU A 57 -16.34 -11.61 -13.28
C LEU A 57 -16.80 -11.67 -14.75
N THR A 58 -16.74 -10.54 -15.46
CA THR A 58 -17.20 -10.40 -16.85
C THR A 58 -16.09 -10.59 -17.88
N HIS A 59 -14.88 -10.93 -17.46
CA HIS A 59 -13.69 -11.06 -18.33
C HIS A 59 -13.32 -9.78 -19.09
N ASP A 60 -13.66 -8.61 -18.54
CA ASP A 60 -13.33 -7.31 -19.13
C ASP A 60 -11.95 -6.81 -18.64
N GLY A 61 -10.89 -7.39 -19.21
CA GLY A 61 -9.52 -6.98 -18.87
C GLY A 61 -9.20 -5.55 -19.31
N SER A 62 -9.88 -5.00 -20.33
CA SER A 62 -9.70 -3.59 -20.71
C SER A 62 -10.21 -2.67 -19.60
N ARG A 63 -11.41 -2.88 -19.11
CA ARG A 63 -11.98 -2.15 -17.98
C ARG A 63 -11.12 -2.33 -16.73
N LEU A 64 -10.67 -3.56 -16.46
CA LEU A 64 -9.78 -3.84 -15.33
C LEU A 64 -8.48 -3.03 -15.40
N ALA A 65 -7.81 -3.01 -16.55
CA ALA A 65 -6.57 -2.26 -16.73
C ALA A 65 -6.75 -0.74 -16.50
N HIS A 66 -7.92 -0.19 -16.88
CA HIS A 66 -8.22 1.24 -16.69
C HIS A 66 -8.40 1.66 -15.22
N LEU A 67 -8.62 0.72 -14.30
CA LEU A 67 -8.70 1.02 -12.87
C LEU A 67 -7.33 1.33 -12.24
N PHE A 68 -6.25 1.03 -12.93
CA PHE A 68 -4.88 1.19 -12.43
C PHE A 68 -4.19 2.41 -13.03
N LEU A 69 -3.26 2.99 -12.26
CA LEU A 69 -2.26 3.88 -12.84
C LEU A 69 -1.32 3.10 -13.77
N PRO A 70 -0.78 3.72 -14.84
CA PRO A 70 0.20 3.07 -15.72
C PRO A 70 1.43 2.54 -14.96
N GLN A 71 1.92 3.32 -13.98
CA GLN A 71 3.02 2.93 -13.09
C GLN A 71 2.45 2.49 -11.74
N ASN A 72 1.86 1.31 -11.69
CA ASN A 72 1.35 0.72 -10.46
C ASN A 72 2.33 -0.30 -9.87
N LEU A 73 2.21 -0.53 -8.57
CA LEU A 73 2.94 -1.58 -7.87
C LEU A 73 2.00 -2.75 -7.58
N TRP A 74 2.45 -3.96 -7.89
CA TRP A 74 1.70 -5.19 -7.60
C TRP A 74 2.62 -6.21 -6.92
N LEU A 75 2.36 -6.51 -5.65
CA LEU A 75 3.17 -7.45 -4.87
C LEU A 75 2.32 -8.61 -4.35
N ASN A 76 2.83 -9.82 -4.57
CA ASN A 76 2.36 -11.04 -3.93
C ASN A 76 3.38 -11.49 -2.88
N VAL A 77 2.95 -11.67 -1.64
CA VAL A 77 3.78 -12.11 -0.53
C VAL A 77 3.29 -13.47 -0.05
N LEU A 78 4.10 -14.52 -0.24
CA LEU A 78 3.77 -15.86 0.26
C LEU A 78 3.81 -15.89 1.78
N SER A 79 2.85 -16.55 2.43
CA SER A 79 2.97 -16.93 3.84
C SER A 79 4.21 -17.81 4.05
N ASP A 80 4.67 -17.96 5.29
CA ASP A 80 5.84 -18.79 5.58
C ASP A 80 5.64 -20.24 5.13
N GLU A 81 4.43 -20.79 5.34
CA GLU A 81 4.07 -22.13 4.90
C GLU A 81 4.01 -22.25 3.37
N ALA A 82 3.37 -21.28 2.69
CA ALA A 82 3.29 -21.26 1.23
C ALA A 82 4.70 -21.12 0.61
N TYR A 83 5.56 -20.31 1.24
CA TYR A 83 6.95 -20.17 0.81
C TYR A 83 7.76 -21.44 1.02
N ALA A 84 7.61 -22.12 2.16
CA ALA A 84 8.27 -23.39 2.43
C ALA A 84 7.87 -24.46 1.38
N ARG A 85 6.57 -24.56 1.05
CA ARG A 85 6.09 -25.45 -0.02
C ARG A 85 6.66 -25.08 -1.39
N ALA A 86 6.70 -23.78 -1.69
CA ALA A 86 7.28 -23.31 -2.96
C ALA A 86 8.77 -23.65 -3.07
N LYS A 87 9.53 -23.47 -1.99
CA LYS A 87 10.95 -23.83 -1.92
C LYS A 87 11.19 -25.34 -2.07
N ALA A 88 10.32 -26.17 -1.52
CA ALA A 88 10.42 -27.62 -1.68
C ALA A 88 10.21 -28.07 -3.14
N LYS A 89 9.35 -27.35 -3.91
CA LYS A 89 9.08 -27.61 -5.33
C LYS A 89 10.14 -26.98 -6.25
N SER A 90 10.66 -25.81 -5.87
CA SER A 90 11.63 -25.03 -6.65
C SER A 90 12.61 -24.32 -5.72
N PRO A 91 13.89 -24.70 -5.71
CA PRO A 91 14.91 -24.07 -4.86
C PRO A 91 15.06 -22.56 -5.06
N ASP A 92 14.73 -22.05 -6.26
CA ASP A 92 14.84 -20.64 -6.61
C ASP A 92 13.58 -19.84 -6.29
N ALA A 93 12.56 -20.45 -5.65
CA ALA A 93 11.34 -19.75 -5.29
C ALA A 93 11.63 -18.55 -4.39
N VAL A 94 10.96 -17.43 -4.64
CA VAL A 94 11.06 -16.19 -3.87
C VAL A 94 9.79 -15.98 -3.05
N LYS A 95 9.94 -15.38 -1.87
CA LYS A 95 8.81 -15.11 -0.97
C LYS A 95 7.97 -13.92 -1.42
N ILE A 96 8.62 -12.89 -1.97
CA ILE A 96 7.96 -11.69 -2.51
C ILE A 96 8.07 -11.75 -4.02
N ARG A 97 6.92 -11.70 -4.68
CA ARG A 97 6.81 -11.74 -6.14
C ARG A 97 6.25 -10.42 -6.64
N VAL A 98 6.92 -9.83 -7.61
CA VAL A 98 6.40 -8.67 -8.33
C VAL A 98 5.46 -9.19 -9.41
N GLY A 99 4.22 -8.73 -9.38
CA GLY A 99 3.20 -9.00 -10.39
C GLY A 99 3.02 -7.83 -11.34
N SER A 100 2.05 -7.97 -12.22
CA SER A 100 1.68 -6.94 -13.20
C SER A 100 0.16 -6.89 -13.35
N CYS A 101 -0.43 -5.71 -13.21
CA CYS A 101 -1.84 -5.52 -13.48
C CYS A 101 -2.17 -5.78 -14.96
N THR A 102 -1.22 -5.48 -15.87
CA THR A 102 -1.38 -5.74 -17.30
C THR A 102 -1.45 -7.24 -17.59
N ASP A 103 -0.58 -8.04 -16.96
CA ASP A 103 -0.62 -9.50 -17.13
C ASP A 103 -1.88 -10.10 -16.52
N PHE A 104 -2.33 -9.59 -15.39
CA PHE A 104 -3.59 -10.02 -14.79
C PHE A 104 -4.79 -9.64 -15.65
N ALA A 105 -4.84 -8.42 -16.18
CA ALA A 105 -5.89 -7.99 -17.11
C ALA A 105 -5.92 -8.85 -18.39
N LYS A 106 -4.74 -9.21 -18.93
CA LYS A 106 -4.61 -10.14 -20.04
C LYS A 106 -5.12 -11.53 -19.67
N LEU A 107 -4.74 -12.05 -18.49
CA LEU A 107 -5.24 -13.33 -18.00
C LEU A 107 -6.76 -13.32 -17.90
N VAL A 108 -7.35 -12.26 -17.33
CA VAL A 108 -8.79 -12.08 -17.20
C VAL A 108 -9.46 -12.12 -18.58
N SER A 109 -8.94 -11.38 -19.57
CA SER A 109 -9.52 -11.32 -20.93
C SER A 109 -9.41 -12.64 -21.72
N THR A 110 -8.37 -13.43 -21.47
CA THR A 110 -8.06 -14.60 -22.34
C THR A 110 -8.42 -15.94 -21.71
N SER A 111 -8.62 -15.98 -20.39
CA SER A 111 -8.98 -17.21 -19.68
C SER A 111 -10.37 -17.66 -20.05
N LYS A 112 -10.56 -18.98 -20.08
CA LYS A 112 -11.88 -19.61 -20.16
C LYS A 112 -12.45 -19.98 -18.80
N ALA A 113 -11.62 -19.90 -17.74
CA ALA A 113 -12.02 -20.21 -16.38
C ALA A 113 -12.95 -19.12 -15.84
N SER A 114 -14.01 -19.49 -15.15
CA SER A 114 -14.89 -18.55 -14.45
C SER A 114 -14.20 -18.03 -13.19
N PHE A 115 -13.82 -16.77 -13.16
CA PHE A 115 -13.21 -16.14 -11.98
C PHE A 115 -14.25 -15.54 -11.04
N ASN A 116 -14.02 -15.66 -9.74
CA ASN A 116 -14.85 -15.04 -8.72
C ASN A 116 -14.00 -14.55 -7.54
N PRO A 117 -13.57 -13.28 -7.56
CA PRO A 117 -12.96 -12.65 -6.39
C PRO A 117 -14.05 -12.29 -5.38
N THR A 118 -13.83 -12.64 -4.11
CA THR A 118 -14.67 -12.23 -2.97
C THR A 118 -13.84 -11.39 -2.02
N HIS A 119 -14.39 -10.27 -1.56
CA HIS A 119 -13.77 -9.37 -0.61
C HIS A 119 -14.66 -9.30 0.65
N THR A 120 -14.06 -9.45 1.83
CA THR A 120 -14.75 -9.40 3.13
C THR A 120 -13.96 -8.56 4.12
N HIS A 121 -14.60 -8.10 5.19
CA HIS A 121 -13.98 -7.29 6.26
C HIS A 121 -13.28 -6.02 5.75
N LEU A 122 -13.91 -5.36 4.77
CA LEU A 122 -13.37 -4.18 4.13
C LEU A 122 -13.19 -3.04 5.14
N GLN A 123 -12.01 -2.45 5.16
CA GLN A 123 -11.64 -1.29 5.93
C GLN A 123 -11.07 -0.23 4.99
N GLU A 124 -11.62 0.96 5.03
CA GLU A 124 -11.20 2.08 4.18
C GLU A 124 -10.78 3.28 5.02
N LYS A 125 -9.74 3.96 4.58
CA LYS A 125 -9.35 5.30 5.04
C LYS A 125 -9.05 6.17 3.84
N SER A 126 -9.63 7.36 3.81
CA SER A 126 -9.42 8.35 2.76
C SER A 126 -9.33 9.76 3.35
N ASP A 127 -8.60 10.65 2.71
CA ASP A 127 -8.59 12.10 2.98
C ASP A 127 -9.19 12.90 1.80
N GLY A 128 -9.81 12.20 0.83
CA GLY A 128 -10.35 12.80 -0.39
C GLY A 128 -9.34 12.93 -1.53
N THR A 129 -8.05 12.66 -1.29
CA THR A 129 -6.95 12.75 -2.27
C THR A 129 -6.27 11.41 -2.46
N ILE A 130 -6.00 10.72 -1.36
CA ILE A 130 -5.50 9.35 -1.33
C ILE A 130 -6.42 8.49 -0.48
N ALA A 131 -6.47 7.19 -0.79
CA ALA A 131 -7.19 6.22 0.01
C ALA A 131 -6.36 4.96 0.20
N SER A 132 -6.54 4.31 1.35
CA SER A 132 -6.07 2.96 1.60
C SER A 132 -7.25 2.06 1.90
N VAL A 133 -7.24 0.87 1.30
CA VAL A 133 -8.27 -0.15 1.52
C VAL A 133 -7.58 -1.43 1.97
N TYR A 134 -8.11 -2.07 3.00
CA TYR A 134 -7.67 -3.38 3.48
C TYR A 134 -8.88 -4.30 3.53
N PHE A 135 -8.73 -5.54 3.08
CA PHE A 135 -9.78 -6.57 3.14
C PHE A 135 -9.18 -7.98 3.11
N ASP A 136 -9.97 -8.94 3.55
CA ASP A 136 -9.67 -10.35 3.30
C ASP A 136 -10.27 -10.76 1.95
N PHE A 137 -9.56 -11.62 1.23
CA PHE A 137 -10.02 -12.08 -0.08
C PHE A 137 -9.94 -13.59 -0.24
N ILE A 138 -10.82 -14.12 -1.11
CA ILE A 138 -10.71 -15.44 -1.70
C ILE A 138 -10.87 -15.28 -3.21
N PHE A 139 -9.94 -15.87 -3.97
CA PHE A 139 -9.99 -15.89 -5.43
C PHE A 139 -10.29 -17.30 -5.91
N LEU A 140 -11.43 -17.46 -6.56
CA LEU A 140 -11.87 -18.73 -7.14
C LEU A 140 -11.68 -18.74 -8.66
N ALA A 141 -11.31 -19.90 -9.20
CA ALA A 141 -11.40 -20.20 -10.63
C ALA A 141 -12.17 -21.51 -10.80
N ASP A 142 -13.23 -21.50 -11.60
CA ASP A 142 -14.16 -22.63 -11.79
C ASP A 142 -14.69 -23.20 -10.46
N GLY A 143 -15.01 -22.30 -9.53
CA GLY A 143 -15.49 -22.64 -8.18
C GLY A 143 -14.43 -23.22 -7.25
N LYS A 144 -13.17 -23.35 -7.68
CA LYS A 144 -12.07 -23.86 -6.86
C LYS A 144 -11.20 -22.70 -6.37
N GLU A 145 -10.85 -22.74 -5.09
CA GLU A 145 -9.96 -21.76 -4.51
C GLU A 145 -8.55 -21.86 -5.14
N GLN A 146 -8.10 -20.73 -5.67
CA GLN A 146 -6.75 -20.57 -6.22
C GLN A 146 -5.85 -19.84 -5.24
N ASN A 147 -6.41 -18.88 -4.51
CA ASN A 147 -5.68 -18.10 -3.53
C ASN A 147 -6.62 -17.50 -2.50
N ARG A 148 -6.06 -17.25 -1.30
CA ARG A 148 -6.70 -16.48 -0.22
C ARG A 148 -5.65 -15.71 0.57
N GLY A 149 -6.10 -14.71 1.26
CA GLY A 149 -5.25 -13.91 2.13
C GLY A 149 -5.89 -12.58 2.47
N SER A 150 -5.05 -11.63 2.85
CA SER A 150 -5.44 -10.24 3.03
C SER A 150 -4.79 -9.39 1.96
N GLU A 151 -5.45 -8.32 1.56
CA GLU A 151 -5.02 -7.45 0.49
C GLU A 151 -5.11 -5.99 0.93
N THR A 152 -4.12 -5.20 0.54
CA THR A 152 -4.10 -3.76 0.75
C THR A 152 -3.98 -3.06 -0.59
N TRP A 153 -4.87 -2.11 -0.84
CA TRP A 153 -4.79 -1.20 -1.98
C TRP A 153 -4.44 0.20 -1.53
N VAL A 154 -3.68 0.90 -2.36
CA VAL A 154 -3.49 2.34 -2.30
C VAL A 154 -4.12 2.93 -3.53
N LEU A 155 -5.04 3.88 -3.33
CA LEU A 155 -5.70 4.61 -4.40
C LEU A 155 -5.33 6.09 -4.34
N VAL A 156 -5.36 6.73 -5.50
CA VAL A 156 -5.14 8.16 -5.65
C VAL A 156 -6.24 8.76 -6.51
N LYS A 157 -6.67 9.97 -6.18
CA LYS A 157 -7.72 10.68 -6.91
C LYS A 157 -7.10 11.61 -7.94
N GLY A 158 -7.27 11.25 -9.21
CA GLY A 158 -6.91 12.09 -10.36
C GLY A 158 -8.05 13.01 -10.80
N THR A 159 -7.85 13.71 -11.89
CA THR A 159 -8.90 14.57 -12.50
C THR A 159 -10.06 13.77 -13.09
N ASP A 160 -9.84 12.50 -13.38
CA ASP A 160 -10.78 11.55 -13.99
C ASP A 160 -11.28 10.48 -13.00
N GLY A 161 -11.09 10.69 -11.70
CA GLY A 161 -11.54 9.83 -10.62
C GLY A 161 -10.43 9.06 -9.91
N TRP A 162 -10.83 8.09 -9.11
CA TRP A 162 -9.92 7.25 -8.34
C TRP A 162 -9.25 6.17 -9.17
N ARG A 163 -7.96 5.95 -8.95
CA ARG A 163 -7.14 4.92 -9.62
C ARG A 163 -6.32 4.14 -8.58
N ILE A 164 -6.13 2.85 -8.85
CA ILE A 164 -5.29 1.98 -8.02
C ILE A 164 -3.82 2.25 -8.35
N ALA A 165 -3.06 2.74 -7.37
CA ALA A 165 -1.62 2.98 -7.47
C ALA A 165 -0.79 1.78 -7.02
N ALA A 166 -1.30 1.01 -6.04
CA ALA A 166 -0.61 -0.18 -5.56
C ALA A 166 -1.59 -1.22 -5.04
N ILE A 167 -1.24 -2.49 -5.25
CA ILE A 167 -1.84 -3.66 -4.60
C ILE A 167 -0.72 -4.47 -3.94
N THR A 168 -0.93 -4.84 -2.68
CA THR A 168 -0.09 -5.82 -1.99
C THR A 168 -0.99 -6.84 -1.32
N TYR A 169 -0.76 -8.12 -1.59
CA TYR A 169 -1.57 -9.18 -1.01
C TYR A 169 -0.73 -10.34 -0.48
N SER A 170 -1.20 -10.95 0.60
CA SER A 170 -0.65 -12.20 1.11
C SER A 170 -1.21 -13.39 0.34
N SER A 171 -0.43 -14.46 0.18
CA SER A 171 -0.87 -15.68 -0.48
C SER A 171 -0.75 -16.84 0.49
N ASN A 172 -1.89 -17.35 0.92
CA ASN A 172 -2.03 -18.38 1.95
C ASN A 172 -2.72 -19.66 1.44
N SER A 173 -2.77 -19.87 0.12
CA SER A 173 -3.40 -21.06 -0.47
C SER A 173 -2.77 -22.34 0.08
N HIS A 174 -3.61 -23.34 0.35
CA HIS A 174 -3.19 -24.64 0.88
C HIS A 174 -2.85 -25.67 -0.23
N THR A 175 -2.95 -25.29 -1.51
CA THR A 175 -2.69 -26.14 -2.69
C THR A 175 -1.22 -26.15 -3.11
#